data_f42934919e9a1e9bca8d7fce44de5b6b
#
_entry.id   f42934919e9a1e9bca8d7fce44de5b6b
#
_cell.length_a   1.000
_cell.length_b   1.000
_cell.length_c   1.000
_cell.angle_alpha   90.00
_cell.angle_beta   90.00
_cell.angle_gamma   90.00
#
_symmetry.space_group_name_H-M   'P 1'
#
loop_
_entity.id
_entity.type
_entity.pdbx_description
1 polymer ?
#
loop_
_entity_poly.entity_id
_entity_poly.type
_entity_poly.pdbx_seq_one_letter_code
_entity_poly.pdbx_strand_id
1 'polypeptide(L)'
;MSVVRPYGDTTGDGMVQVSFTLPLPHDRRTEGAALQLAAKMGLDPAMVVHAKAIGEGFTFCVVYGRVVHLVDPAQVVVAERDFPLLSAKDVNAVVKRRLRRKLSVVGACIGTDAHTVGIDAILNVKGIAGEKGLEYYRELQVTNLGAQVSIPDLVEAARAQRADAVLVSQVVTQRDAHLQNTRAMSAAFREAMPAGRRPLLVVGGPRFDELMAGELGVDRIFGRGTTPREVASYLVHALVTDRAREVSR
;
A
#
# COMPACT_ATOMS: atom_id res chain seq x y z
N MET A 1 -25.35 -9.44 19.45
CA MET A 1 -24.26 -9.02 18.53
C MET A 1 -24.70 -9.31 17.12
N SER A 2 -24.71 -8.34 16.23
CA SER A 2 -25.16 -8.52 14.86
C SER A 2 -23.97 -8.94 14.01
N VAL A 3 -23.85 -10.23 13.74
CA VAL A 3 -22.92 -10.71 12.71
C VAL A 3 -23.39 -10.22 11.34
N VAL A 4 -22.45 -9.91 10.45
CA VAL A 4 -22.75 -9.47 9.09
C VAL A 4 -22.48 -10.59 8.10
N ARG A 5 -23.32 -10.62 7.07
CA ARG A 5 -23.18 -11.44 5.87
C ARG A 5 -23.37 -10.54 4.64
N PRO A 6 -22.93 -10.95 3.45
CA PRO A 6 -23.30 -10.23 2.24
C PRO A 6 -24.81 -10.06 2.14
N TYR A 7 -25.26 -8.89 1.70
CA TYR A 7 -26.70 -8.67 1.46
C TYR A 7 -27.19 -9.53 0.29
N GLY A 8 -26.31 -9.79 -0.67
CA GLY A 8 -26.65 -10.44 -1.93
C GLY A 8 -27.09 -9.42 -2.98
N ASP A 9 -27.99 -9.81 -3.82
CA ASP A 9 -28.61 -8.92 -4.81
C ASP A 9 -29.83 -8.16 -4.24
N THR A 10 -30.84 -7.91 -5.04
CA THR A 10 -32.03 -7.13 -4.67
C THR A 10 -32.91 -7.76 -3.59
N THR A 11 -32.72 -9.02 -3.26
CA THR A 11 -33.61 -9.78 -2.32
C THR A 11 -33.03 -9.92 -0.93
N GLY A 12 -31.77 -9.56 -0.73
CA GLY A 12 -31.07 -9.73 0.56
C GLY A 12 -30.89 -11.20 0.94
N ASP A 13 -30.79 -12.09 -0.06
CA ASP A 13 -30.68 -13.52 0.12
C ASP A 13 -29.31 -14.02 0.56
N GLY A 14 -28.30 -13.14 0.57
CA GLY A 14 -26.93 -13.46 0.92
C GLY A 14 -26.15 -14.20 -0.15
N MET A 15 -26.70 -14.29 -1.36
CA MET A 15 -26.01 -14.90 -2.49
C MET A 15 -24.90 -13.99 -3.02
N VAL A 16 -23.75 -14.57 -3.30
CA VAL A 16 -22.61 -13.87 -3.93
C VAL A 16 -22.18 -14.60 -5.18
N GLN A 17 -21.57 -13.86 -6.09
CA GLN A 17 -20.97 -14.41 -7.30
C GLN A 17 -19.47 -14.48 -7.14
N VAL A 18 -18.87 -15.63 -7.51
CA VAL A 18 -17.44 -15.76 -7.73
C VAL A 18 -17.19 -16.25 -9.16
N SER A 19 -16.11 -15.79 -9.76
CA SER A 19 -15.69 -16.27 -11.08
C SER A 19 -14.21 -16.58 -11.08
N PHE A 20 -13.85 -17.68 -11.74
CA PHE A 20 -12.47 -18.14 -11.83
C PHE A 20 -12.30 -19.04 -13.05
N THR A 21 -11.04 -19.23 -13.46
CA THR A 21 -10.68 -20.17 -14.52
C THR A 21 -10.01 -21.38 -13.92
N LEU A 22 -10.46 -22.56 -14.32
CA LEU A 22 -9.84 -23.84 -13.99
C LEU A 22 -8.98 -24.31 -15.17
N PRO A 23 -7.76 -24.84 -14.91
CA PRO A 23 -6.91 -25.45 -15.93
C PRO A 23 -7.39 -26.89 -16.24
N LEU A 24 -8.64 -27.00 -16.67
CA LEU A 24 -9.34 -28.24 -17.00
C LEU A 24 -10.19 -28.01 -18.26
N PRO A 25 -10.37 -29.03 -19.11
CA PRO A 25 -11.28 -28.96 -20.25
C PRO A 25 -12.73 -28.82 -19.75
N HIS A 26 -13.60 -28.23 -20.58
CA HIS A 26 -15.00 -28.03 -20.23
C HIS A 26 -15.76 -29.37 -20.29
N ASP A 27 -16.06 -29.92 -19.13
CA ASP A 27 -16.85 -31.12 -18.93
C ASP A 27 -17.57 -31.11 -17.56
N ARG A 28 -18.37 -32.13 -17.26
CA ARG A 28 -19.09 -32.28 -15.99
C ARG A 28 -18.15 -32.38 -14.77
N ARG A 29 -16.93 -32.88 -14.93
CA ARG A 29 -15.95 -32.97 -13.83
C ARG A 29 -15.45 -31.59 -13.48
N THR A 30 -15.24 -30.74 -14.47
CA THR A 30 -14.81 -29.36 -14.28
C THR A 30 -15.89 -28.53 -13.56
N GLU A 31 -17.16 -28.72 -13.93
CA GLU A 31 -18.27 -28.08 -13.19
C GLU A 31 -18.36 -28.59 -11.75
N GLY A 32 -18.19 -29.90 -11.53
CA GLY A 32 -18.13 -30.48 -10.18
C GLY A 32 -16.92 -29.95 -9.37
N ALA A 33 -15.78 -29.79 -10.00
CA ALA A 33 -14.60 -29.21 -9.35
C ALA A 33 -14.84 -27.74 -8.98
N ALA A 34 -15.52 -26.96 -9.84
CA ALA A 34 -15.91 -25.59 -9.54
C ALA A 34 -16.83 -25.50 -8.31
N LEU A 35 -17.82 -26.38 -8.20
CA LEU A 35 -18.70 -26.46 -7.04
C LEU A 35 -17.94 -26.81 -5.76
N GLN A 36 -17.07 -27.82 -5.82
CA GLN A 36 -16.27 -28.21 -4.66
C GLN A 36 -15.32 -27.09 -4.22
N LEU A 37 -14.74 -26.36 -5.16
CA LEU A 37 -13.87 -25.23 -4.85
C LEU A 37 -14.67 -24.11 -4.18
N ALA A 38 -15.85 -23.78 -4.71
CA ALA A 38 -16.73 -22.80 -4.11
C ALA A 38 -17.17 -23.18 -2.68
N ALA A 39 -17.51 -24.45 -2.46
CA ALA A 39 -17.82 -24.97 -1.14
C ALA A 39 -16.65 -24.83 -0.15
N LYS A 40 -15.40 -25.12 -0.60
CA LYS A 40 -14.19 -24.88 0.19
C LYS A 40 -13.91 -23.41 0.47
N MET A 41 -14.39 -22.50 -0.39
CA MET A 41 -14.34 -21.05 -0.17
C MET A 41 -15.45 -20.57 0.79
N GLY A 42 -16.31 -21.47 1.27
CA GLY A 42 -17.40 -21.13 2.18
C GLY A 42 -18.69 -20.69 1.50
N LEU A 43 -18.94 -21.17 0.29
CA LEU A 43 -20.20 -20.96 -0.43
C LEU A 43 -21.05 -22.24 -0.39
N ASP A 44 -22.14 -22.24 0.40
CA ASP A 44 -23.06 -23.37 0.51
C ASP A 44 -24.49 -22.89 0.79
N PRO A 45 -25.50 -23.29 -0.01
CA PRO A 45 -25.38 -24.02 -1.26
C PRO A 45 -24.70 -23.17 -2.36
N ALA A 46 -24.06 -23.85 -3.31
CA ALA A 46 -23.47 -23.23 -4.47
C ALA A 46 -24.00 -23.84 -5.77
N MET A 47 -24.02 -23.06 -6.85
CA MET A 47 -24.43 -23.52 -8.19
C MET A 47 -23.53 -22.91 -9.26
N VAL A 48 -23.15 -23.68 -10.26
CA VAL A 48 -22.52 -23.17 -11.49
C VAL A 48 -23.61 -22.57 -12.37
N VAL A 49 -23.54 -21.27 -12.59
CA VAL A 49 -24.51 -20.56 -13.45
C VAL A 49 -23.98 -20.35 -14.87
N HIS A 50 -22.68 -20.45 -15.04
CA HIS A 50 -22.04 -20.39 -16.35
C HIS A 50 -20.71 -21.14 -16.33
N ALA A 51 -20.46 -21.93 -17.36
CA ALA A 51 -19.18 -22.54 -17.63
C ALA A 51 -18.91 -22.50 -19.15
N LYS A 52 -17.68 -22.11 -19.53
CA LYS A 52 -17.31 -21.98 -20.95
C LYS A 52 -15.82 -22.27 -21.13
N ALA A 53 -15.49 -23.08 -22.12
CA ALA A 53 -14.09 -23.23 -22.57
C ALA A 53 -13.58 -21.89 -23.12
N ILE A 54 -12.38 -21.47 -22.66
CA ILE A 54 -11.73 -20.21 -23.07
C ILE A 54 -10.36 -20.45 -23.73
N GLY A 55 -10.10 -21.69 -24.11
CA GLY A 55 -8.89 -22.14 -24.75
C GLY A 55 -8.73 -23.64 -24.53
N GLU A 56 -7.65 -24.20 -25.07
CA GLU A 56 -7.34 -25.62 -24.91
C GLU A 56 -6.99 -25.90 -23.44
N GLY A 57 -7.77 -26.76 -22.80
CA GLY A 57 -7.56 -27.19 -21.41
C GLY A 57 -7.93 -26.17 -20.35
N PHE A 58 -8.68 -25.09 -20.68
CA PHE A 58 -9.13 -24.10 -19.70
C PHE A 58 -10.63 -23.84 -19.76
N THR A 59 -11.25 -23.76 -18.59
CA THR A 59 -12.69 -23.45 -18.46
C THR A 59 -12.87 -22.26 -17.52
N PHE A 60 -13.57 -21.23 -18.00
CA PHE A 60 -14.05 -20.13 -17.19
C PHE A 60 -15.38 -20.54 -16.53
N CYS A 61 -15.49 -20.37 -15.22
CA CYS A 61 -16.67 -20.71 -14.43
C CYS A 61 -17.18 -19.48 -13.68
N VAL A 62 -18.51 -19.35 -13.64
CA VAL A 62 -19.21 -18.41 -12.75
C VAL A 62 -20.07 -19.24 -11.81
N VAL A 63 -19.85 -19.05 -10.52
CA VAL A 63 -20.54 -19.78 -9.46
C VAL A 63 -21.24 -18.80 -8.54
N TYR A 64 -22.53 -19.04 -8.28
CA TYR A 64 -23.27 -18.36 -7.23
C TYR A 64 -23.35 -19.27 -6.01
N GLY A 65 -23.27 -18.65 -4.84
CA GLY A 65 -23.43 -19.39 -3.60
C GLY A 65 -23.70 -18.47 -2.42
N ARG A 66 -24.25 -19.06 -1.36
CA ARG A 66 -24.47 -18.33 -0.11
C ARG A 66 -23.25 -18.44 0.78
N VAL A 67 -22.77 -17.31 1.31
CA VAL A 67 -21.63 -17.28 2.25
C VAL A 67 -22.06 -17.87 3.58
N VAL A 68 -21.36 -18.92 4.04
CA VAL A 68 -21.63 -19.55 5.34
C VAL A 68 -20.81 -18.95 6.48
N HIS A 69 -19.70 -18.27 6.16
CA HIS A 69 -18.87 -17.61 7.14
C HIS A 69 -19.38 -16.19 7.41
N LEU A 70 -19.65 -15.91 8.68
CA LEU A 70 -20.16 -14.63 9.14
C LEU A 70 -19.04 -13.85 9.82
N VAL A 71 -19.10 -12.53 9.75
CA VAL A 71 -18.15 -11.63 10.40
C VAL A 71 -18.84 -10.89 11.55
N ASP A 72 -18.22 -10.89 12.71
CA ASP A 72 -18.61 -10.00 13.80
C ASP A 72 -17.85 -8.68 13.65
N PRO A 73 -18.52 -7.57 13.29
CA PRO A 73 -17.86 -6.29 13.12
C PRO A 73 -17.15 -5.77 14.37
N ALA A 74 -17.59 -6.22 15.56
CA ALA A 74 -16.96 -5.82 16.82
C ALA A 74 -15.59 -6.47 17.03
N GLN A 75 -15.29 -7.55 16.31
CA GLN A 75 -13.99 -8.24 16.35
C GLN A 75 -13.06 -7.83 15.21
N VAL A 76 -13.53 -6.98 14.29
CA VAL A 76 -12.70 -6.48 13.20
C VAL A 76 -11.69 -5.48 13.74
N VAL A 77 -10.43 -5.87 13.74
CA VAL A 77 -9.33 -4.97 14.08
C VAL A 77 -9.04 -4.08 12.86
N VAL A 78 -9.32 -2.80 12.99
CA VAL A 78 -8.95 -1.79 12.00
C VAL A 78 -7.66 -1.13 12.49
N ALA A 79 -6.65 -1.06 11.65
CA ALA A 79 -5.44 -0.30 11.97
C ALA A 79 -5.85 1.19 12.12
N GLU A 80 -5.94 1.66 13.36
CA GLU A 80 -6.17 3.08 13.61
C GLU A 80 -4.91 3.86 13.28
N ARG A 81 -5.13 5.07 12.77
CA ARG A 81 -4.03 5.99 12.47
C ARG A 81 -3.39 6.46 13.77
N ASP A 82 -2.11 6.19 13.93
CA ASP A 82 -1.32 6.52 15.13
C ASP A 82 -0.76 7.95 15.14
N PHE A 83 -1.22 8.80 14.19
CA PHE A 83 -0.84 10.20 14.07
C PHE A 83 -2.04 11.07 13.65
N PRO A 84 -2.09 12.36 14.06
CA PRO A 84 -3.16 13.27 13.68
C PRO A 84 -3.05 13.71 12.23
N LEU A 85 -4.18 13.82 11.53
CA LEU A 85 -4.24 14.44 10.20
C LEU A 85 -4.14 15.96 10.33
N LEU A 86 -3.11 16.52 9.71
CA LEU A 86 -2.86 17.96 9.68
C LEU A 86 -3.30 18.57 8.34
N SER A 87 -3.75 19.81 8.36
CA SER A 87 -3.89 20.58 7.12
C SER A 87 -2.52 20.99 6.56
N ALA A 88 -2.44 21.36 5.28
CA ALA A 88 -1.20 21.86 4.70
C ALA A 88 -0.65 23.10 5.45
N LYS A 89 -1.53 23.94 5.97
CA LYS A 89 -1.17 25.10 6.80
C LYS A 89 -0.51 24.62 8.12
N ASP A 90 -1.07 23.61 8.77
CA ASP A 90 -0.57 23.11 10.05
C ASP A 90 0.74 22.35 9.86
N VAL A 91 0.87 21.53 8.81
CA VAL A 91 2.14 20.88 8.43
C VAL A 91 3.24 21.93 8.28
N ASN A 92 3.01 22.97 7.46
CA ASN A 92 3.97 24.05 7.26
C ASN A 92 4.32 24.75 8.59
N ALA A 93 3.33 25.04 9.43
CA ALA A 93 3.55 25.68 10.73
C ALA A 93 4.40 24.81 11.68
N VAL A 94 4.16 23.50 11.73
CA VAL A 94 4.93 22.56 12.55
C VAL A 94 6.36 22.45 12.04
N VAL A 95 6.57 22.26 10.73
CA VAL A 95 7.91 22.19 10.12
C VAL A 95 8.70 23.46 10.46
N LYS A 96 8.15 24.63 10.18
CA LYS A 96 8.81 25.92 10.47
C LYS A 96 9.17 26.09 11.94
N ARG A 97 8.25 25.76 12.86
CA ARG A 97 8.44 25.95 14.29
C ARG A 97 9.40 24.93 14.91
N ARG A 98 9.29 23.64 14.52
CA ARG A 98 10.01 22.55 15.15
C ARG A 98 11.31 22.20 14.46
N LEU A 99 11.32 22.14 13.13
CA LEU A 99 12.51 21.80 12.38
C LEU A 99 13.39 23.02 12.06
N ARG A 100 12.78 24.21 11.94
CA ARG A 100 13.46 25.50 11.64
C ARG A 100 14.25 25.48 10.31
N ARG A 101 13.92 24.58 9.43
CA ARG A 101 14.40 24.42 8.06
C ARG A 101 13.34 23.69 7.24
N LYS A 102 13.45 23.73 5.93
CA LYS A 102 12.58 22.90 5.09
C LYS A 102 12.86 21.42 5.31
N LEU A 103 11.82 20.63 5.21
CA LEU A 103 11.86 19.17 5.24
C LEU A 103 12.19 18.66 3.84
N SER A 104 13.30 17.95 3.69
CA SER A 104 13.73 17.39 2.41
C SER A 104 13.17 16.00 2.20
N VAL A 105 12.43 15.83 1.09
CA VAL A 105 11.78 14.56 0.71
C VAL A 105 12.27 14.14 -0.67
N VAL A 106 12.76 12.92 -0.78
CA VAL A 106 13.15 12.30 -2.05
C VAL A 106 12.19 11.17 -2.35
N GLY A 107 11.64 11.12 -3.56
CA GLY A 107 10.72 10.06 -3.98
C GLY A 107 11.14 9.36 -5.26
N ALA A 108 10.83 8.08 -5.38
CA ALA A 108 11.18 7.26 -6.54
C ALA A 108 10.30 6.02 -6.68
N CYS A 109 10.28 5.44 -7.90
CA CYS A 109 10.00 4.03 -8.11
C CYS A 109 11.31 3.30 -8.36
N ILE A 110 11.62 2.25 -7.59
CA ILE A 110 12.93 1.60 -7.61
C ILE A 110 12.94 0.28 -8.40
N GLY A 111 14.14 -0.13 -8.80
CA GLY A 111 14.36 -1.36 -9.54
C GLY A 111 13.79 -1.29 -10.95
N THR A 112 13.01 -2.29 -11.35
CA THR A 112 12.37 -2.35 -12.67
C THR A 112 10.99 -1.70 -12.73
N ASP A 113 10.54 -1.05 -11.65
CA ASP A 113 9.21 -0.46 -11.59
C ASP A 113 9.15 0.87 -12.35
N ALA A 114 8.38 0.87 -13.45
CA ALA A 114 8.15 2.03 -14.30
C ALA A 114 6.84 2.79 -13.97
N HIS A 115 6.08 2.37 -12.93
CA HIS A 115 4.76 2.88 -12.65
C HIS A 115 4.81 4.10 -11.71
N THR A 116 5.00 5.29 -12.26
CA THR A 116 5.13 6.53 -11.46
C THR A 116 3.82 7.09 -10.92
N VAL A 117 2.65 6.62 -11.40
CA VAL A 117 1.35 7.19 -11.02
C VAL A 117 1.16 7.29 -9.50
N GLY A 118 1.60 6.29 -8.74
CA GLY A 118 1.49 6.28 -7.29
C GLY A 118 2.38 7.33 -6.61
N ILE A 119 3.64 7.40 -7.00
CA ILE A 119 4.58 8.38 -6.43
C ILE A 119 4.23 9.80 -6.86
N ASP A 120 3.84 9.99 -8.12
CA ASP A 120 3.41 11.29 -8.66
C ASP A 120 2.14 11.80 -7.96
N ALA A 121 1.20 10.93 -7.66
CA ALA A 121 -0.02 11.27 -6.92
C ALA A 121 0.28 11.82 -5.51
N ILE A 122 1.36 11.36 -4.88
CA ILE A 122 1.78 11.84 -3.55
C ILE A 122 2.65 13.08 -3.66
N LEU A 123 3.62 13.10 -4.58
CA LEU A 123 4.63 14.17 -4.63
C LEU A 123 4.17 15.38 -5.41
N ASN A 124 3.64 15.19 -6.62
CA ASN A 124 3.35 16.26 -7.56
C ASN A 124 2.30 17.24 -7.01
N VAL A 125 2.48 18.52 -7.25
CA VAL A 125 1.59 19.60 -6.79
C VAL A 125 0.11 19.37 -7.11
N LYS A 126 -0.18 18.63 -8.19
CA LYS A 126 -1.57 18.28 -8.59
C LYS A 126 -2.25 17.42 -7.54
N GLY A 127 -1.54 16.45 -6.97
CA GLY A 127 -2.05 15.53 -5.96
C GLY A 127 -3.10 14.54 -6.47
N ILE A 128 -3.90 14.02 -5.55
CA ILE A 128 -4.98 13.04 -5.82
C ILE A 128 -6.15 13.26 -4.86
N ALA A 129 -7.35 12.81 -5.25
CA ALA A 129 -8.57 12.83 -4.41
C ALA A 129 -8.93 14.24 -3.87
N GLY A 130 -8.64 15.29 -4.62
CA GLY A 130 -8.89 16.68 -4.21
C GLY A 130 -7.82 17.25 -3.27
N GLU A 131 -6.85 16.48 -2.84
CA GLU A 131 -5.73 16.92 -2.01
C GLU A 131 -4.49 17.24 -2.85
N LYS A 132 -3.77 18.29 -2.48
CA LYS A 132 -2.53 18.71 -3.14
C LYS A 132 -1.37 17.83 -2.70
N GLY A 133 -0.47 17.47 -3.64
CA GLY A 133 0.74 16.72 -3.34
C GLY A 133 1.78 17.49 -2.52
N LEU A 134 2.83 16.80 -2.11
CA LEU A 134 3.83 17.33 -1.18
C LEU A 134 4.54 18.59 -1.71
N GLU A 135 4.69 18.74 -3.02
CA GLU A 135 5.26 19.95 -3.64
C GLU A 135 4.45 21.23 -3.36
N TYR A 136 3.18 21.11 -3.01
CA TYR A 136 2.33 22.24 -2.63
C TYR A 136 2.71 22.82 -1.26
N TYR A 137 3.36 22.03 -0.40
CA TYR A 137 3.69 22.43 0.97
C TYR A 137 4.95 23.30 0.98
N ARG A 138 4.83 24.56 1.37
CA ARG A 138 5.90 25.58 1.28
C ARG A 138 7.16 25.21 2.07
N GLU A 139 6.99 24.48 3.16
CA GLU A 139 8.09 24.08 4.06
C GLU A 139 8.63 22.68 3.72
N LEU A 140 8.17 22.06 2.64
CA LEU A 140 8.71 20.83 2.09
C LEU A 140 9.55 21.15 0.83
N GLN A 141 10.68 20.50 0.72
CA GLN A 141 11.48 20.46 -0.50
C GLN A 141 11.41 19.05 -1.06
N VAL A 142 10.77 18.90 -2.19
CA VAL A 142 10.48 17.60 -2.79
C VAL A 142 11.32 17.40 -4.05
N THR A 143 11.94 16.22 -4.15
CA THR A 143 12.65 15.78 -5.35
C THR A 143 12.08 14.46 -5.80
N ASN A 144 11.48 14.43 -6.98
CA ASN A 144 11.00 13.22 -7.62
C ASN A 144 12.07 12.70 -8.60
N LEU A 145 12.62 11.54 -8.33
CA LEU A 145 13.64 10.89 -9.19
C LEU A 145 13.00 10.08 -10.34
N GLY A 146 11.66 9.91 -10.31
CA GLY A 146 10.94 9.17 -11.35
C GLY A 146 10.97 7.66 -11.16
N ALA A 147 11.02 6.95 -12.29
CA ALA A 147 10.91 5.50 -12.38
C ALA A 147 12.26 4.80 -12.55
N GLN A 148 12.28 3.51 -12.22
CA GLN A 148 13.42 2.61 -12.45
C GLN A 148 14.73 3.08 -11.82
N VAL A 149 14.64 3.79 -10.71
CA VAL A 149 15.80 4.31 -9.99
C VAL A 149 16.55 3.14 -9.33
N SER A 150 17.86 3.09 -9.52
CA SER A 150 18.67 2.10 -8.82
C SER A 150 18.77 2.42 -7.33
N ILE A 151 18.90 1.39 -6.49
CA ILE A 151 19.05 1.59 -5.04
C ILE A 151 20.30 2.45 -4.71
N PRO A 152 21.46 2.24 -5.35
CA PRO A 152 22.63 3.12 -5.15
C PRO A 152 22.33 4.58 -5.49
N ASP A 153 21.66 4.86 -6.62
CA ASP A 153 21.33 6.24 -7.03
C ASP A 153 20.35 6.89 -6.06
N LEU A 154 19.37 6.13 -5.55
CA LEU A 154 18.45 6.62 -4.53
C LEU A 154 19.17 6.98 -3.22
N VAL A 155 20.09 6.13 -2.77
CA VAL A 155 20.91 6.38 -1.57
C VAL A 155 21.79 7.62 -1.76
N GLU A 156 22.44 7.76 -2.91
CA GLU A 156 23.27 8.91 -3.24
C GLU A 156 22.46 10.21 -3.28
N ALA A 157 21.31 10.20 -3.96
CA ALA A 157 20.41 11.36 -4.01
C ALA A 157 19.92 11.76 -2.61
N ALA A 158 19.54 10.79 -1.79
CA ALA A 158 19.12 11.05 -0.41
C ALA A 158 20.24 11.64 0.45
N ARG A 159 21.49 11.15 0.26
CA ARG A 159 22.67 11.66 0.94
C ARG A 159 23.00 13.09 0.50
N ALA A 160 23.08 13.33 -0.82
CA ALA A 160 23.41 14.63 -1.39
C ALA A 160 22.43 15.73 -0.95
N GLN A 161 21.15 15.39 -0.85
CA GLN A 161 20.08 16.29 -0.44
C GLN A 161 19.86 16.34 1.08
N ARG A 162 20.59 15.54 1.85
CA ARG A 162 20.36 15.38 3.30
C ARG A 162 18.88 15.12 3.57
N ALA A 163 18.30 14.16 2.83
CA ALA A 163 16.89 13.88 2.89
C ALA A 163 16.45 13.50 4.32
N ASP A 164 15.32 14.05 4.74
CA ASP A 164 14.66 13.69 5.99
C ASP A 164 13.77 12.46 5.80
N ALA A 165 13.24 12.28 4.59
CA ALA A 165 12.42 11.14 4.23
C ALA A 165 12.69 10.70 2.78
N VAL A 166 12.61 9.40 2.56
CA VAL A 166 12.62 8.76 1.25
C VAL A 166 11.29 8.04 1.07
N LEU A 167 10.57 8.38 0.01
CA LEU A 167 9.29 7.79 -0.35
C LEU A 167 9.48 6.90 -1.58
N VAL A 168 9.10 5.64 -1.48
CA VAL A 168 9.21 4.69 -2.58
C VAL A 168 7.85 4.11 -2.92
N SER A 169 7.47 4.17 -4.20
CA SER A 169 6.29 3.48 -4.72
C SER A 169 6.69 2.24 -5.48
N GLN A 170 5.99 1.13 -5.20
CA GLN A 170 6.19 -0.13 -5.92
C GLN A 170 4.87 -0.79 -6.28
N VAL A 171 4.68 -1.07 -7.56
CA VAL A 171 3.48 -1.73 -8.12
C VAL A 171 3.82 -3.12 -8.66
N VAL A 172 5.05 -3.33 -9.14
CA VAL A 172 5.51 -4.61 -9.68
C VAL A 172 5.69 -5.63 -8.57
N THR A 173 4.86 -6.68 -8.59
CA THR A 173 4.83 -7.71 -7.55
C THR A 173 5.26 -9.09 -8.03
N GLN A 174 5.65 -9.23 -9.31
CA GLN A 174 6.12 -10.50 -9.84
C GLN A 174 7.25 -11.07 -8.99
N ARG A 175 7.10 -12.34 -8.56
CA ARG A 175 8.08 -13.05 -7.72
C ARG A 175 8.47 -12.25 -6.46
N ASP A 176 7.52 -11.56 -5.87
CA ASP A 176 7.71 -10.71 -4.67
C ASP A 176 8.77 -9.60 -4.83
N ALA A 177 8.96 -9.12 -6.06
CA ALA A 177 9.96 -8.09 -6.38
C ALA A 177 9.83 -6.85 -5.47
N HIS A 178 8.62 -6.41 -5.16
CA HIS A 178 8.36 -5.28 -4.27
C HIS A 178 8.92 -5.52 -2.86
N LEU A 179 8.78 -6.73 -2.29
CA LEU A 179 9.32 -7.08 -0.98
C LEU A 179 10.85 -7.18 -1.01
N GLN A 180 11.39 -7.83 -2.03
CA GLN A 180 12.84 -7.99 -2.22
C GLN A 180 13.53 -6.64 -2.39
N ASN A 181 13.02 -5.78 -3.26
CA ASN A 181 13.54 -4.44 -3.49
C ASN A 181 13.47 -3.58 -2.22
N THR A 182 12.38 -3.67 -1.46
CA THR A 182 12.23 -2.91 -0.21
C THR A 182 13.23 -3.36 0.84
N ARG A 183 13.45 -4.67 1.02
CA ARG A 183 14.49 -5.19 1.94
C ARG A 183 15.89 -4.76 1.50
N ALA A 184 16.20 -4.86 0.21
CA ALA A 184 17.50 -4.45 -0.32
C ALA A 184 17.74 -2.95 -0.13
N MET A 185 16.73 -2.12 -0.40
CA MET A 185 16.78 -0.68 -0.15
C MET A 185 17.03 -0.36 1.33
N SER A 186 16.25 -0.96 2.23
CA SER A 186 16.43 -0.76 3.68
C SER A 186 17.82 -1.16 4.17
N ALA A 187 18.36 -2.28 3.66
CA ALA A 187 19.72 -2.71 3.95
C ALA A 187 20.77 -1.70 3.46
N ALA A 188 20.63 -1.23 2.22
CA ALA A 188 21.54 -0.25 1.63
C ALA A 188 21.57 1.08 2.41
N PHE A 189 20.41 1.58 2.86
CA PHE A 189 20.36 2.77 3.71
C PHE A 189 21.00 2.57 5.07
N ARG A 190 20.84 1.39 5.69
CA ARG A 190 21.50 1.06 6.95
C ARG A 190 23.02 0.97 6.83
N GLU A 191 23.51 0.44 5.72
CA GLU A 191 24.94 0.34 5.44
C GLU A 191 25.56 1.71 5.12
N ALA A 192 24.88 2.51 4.31
CA ALA A 192 25.39 3.78 3.81
C ALA A 192 25.31 4.94 4.80
N MET A 193 24.43 4.86 5.81
CA MET A 193 24.14 5.98 6.72
C MET A 193 24.09 5.53 8.18
N PRO A 194 24.74 6.30 9.11
CA PRO A 194 24.61 6.06 10.55
C PRO A 194 23.16 6.17 11.02
N ALA A 195 22.79 5.41 12.05
CA ALA A 195 21.42 5.33 12.56
C ALA A 195 20.77 6.71 12.83
N GLY A 196 21.48 7.65 13.41
CA GLY A 196 20.96 9.01 13.69
C GLY A 196 20.92 9.97 12.47
N ARG A 197 21.30 9.51 11.28
CA ARG A 197 21.29 10.30 10.02
C ARG A 197 20.52 9.65 8.88
N ARG A 198 19.94 8.49 9.13
CA ARG A 198 19.10 7.78 8.15
C ARG A 198 17.77 8.54 7.97
N PRO A 199 17.35 8.79 6.73
CA PRO A 199 16.02 9.34 6.48
C PRO A 199 14.93 8.34 6.91
N LEU A 200 13.73 8.83 7.17
CA LEU A 200 12.55 7.96 7.26
C LEU A 200 12.34 7.24 5.94
N LEU A 201 12.27 5.92 5.98
CA LEU A 201 11.98 5.09 4.81
C LEU A 201 10.50 4.78 4.77
N VAL A 202 9.80 5.34 3.81
CA VAL A 202 8.36 5.18 3.61
C VAL A 202 8.11 4.49 2.28
N VAL A 203 7.32 3.43 2.30
CA VAL A 203 7.01 2.66 1.09
C VAL A 203 5.51 2.68 0.85
N GLY A 204 5.11 2.76 -0.40
CA GLY A 204 3.71 2.70 -0.81
C GLY A 204 3.49 1.77 -1.99
N GLY A 205 2.28 1.21 -2.04
CA GLY A 205 1.85 0.39 -3.17
C GLY A 205 0.62 -0.45 -2.85
N PRO A 206 -0.11 -0.92 -3.89
CA PRO A 206 -1.41 -1.55 -3.73
C PRO A 206 -1.37 -2.97 -3.15
N ARG A 207 -0.19 -3.55 -3.04
CA ARG A 207 0.04 -4.94 -2.61
C ARG A 207 0.87 -5.06 -1.32
N PHE A 208 1.19 -3.96 -0.69
CA PHE A 208 1.84 -3.99 0.61
C PHE A 208 0.82 -4.19 1.73
N ASP A 209 1.21 -4.96 2.73
CA ASP A 209 0.57 -5.01 4.04
C ASP A 209 1.31 -4.03 4.98
N GLU A 210 0.57 -3.12 5.58
CA GLU A 210 1.12 -2.11 6.49
C GLU A 210 1.83 -2.71 7.70
N LEU A 211 1.41 -3.91 8.13
CA LEU A 211 2.02 -4.63 9.25
C LEU A 211 3.43 -5.15 8.96
N MET A 212 3.83 -5.23 7.69
CA MET A 212 5.16 -5.71 7.28
C MET A 212 6.27 -4.65 7.42
N ALA A 213 5.99 -3.44 7.86
CA ALA A 213 6.97 -2.37 7.92
C ALA A 213 8.23 -2.77 8.72
N GLY A 214 8.05 -3.35 9.89
CA GLY A 214 9.16 -3.84 10.74
C GLY A 214 9.98 -4.97 10.09
N GLU A 215 9.31 -5.94 9.46
CA GLU A 215 9.97 -7.04 8.74
C GLU A 215 10.79 -6.54 7.56
N LEU A 216 10.27 -5.56 6.82
CA LEU A 216 10.95 -4.97 5.67
C LEU A 216 12.02 -3.93 6.07
N GLY A 217 12.06 -3.55 7.34
CA GLY A 217 13.03 -2.60 7.89
C GLY A 217 12.78 -1.17 7.44
N VAL A 218 11.54 -0.80 7.16
CA VAL A 218 11.08 0.54 6.82
C VAL A 218 10.27 1.15 7.96
N ASP A 219 10.17 2.47 7.98
CA ASP A 219 9.52 3.17 9.08
C ASP A 219 8.00 3.21 8.92
N ARG A 220 7.50 3.19 7.68
CA ARG A 220 6.06 3.14 7.38
C ARG A 220 5.77 2.51 6.03
N ILE A 221 4.66 1.81 5.96
CA ILE A 221 4.05 1.37 4.71
C ILE A 221 2.70 2.05 4.57
N PHE A 222 2.40 2.52 3.36
CA PHE A 222 1.11 3.08 3.00
C PHE A 222 0.45 2.24 1.92
N GLY A 223 -0.78 1.84 2.19
CA GLY A 223 -1.59 1.02 1.30
C GLY A 223 -2.38 1.81 0.26
N ARG A 224 -3.37 1.14 -0.32
CA ARG A 224 -4.27 1.74 -1.30
C ARG A 224 -5.14 2.83 -0.65
N GLY A 225 -5.32 3.95 -1.35
CA GLY A 225 -6.19 5.04 -0.91
C GLY A 225 -5.50 6.09 -0.05
N THR A 226 -4.20 5.92 0.24
CA THR A 226 -3.41 6.92 0.95
C THR A 226 -3.37 8.24 0.19
N THR A 227 -3.49 9.32 0.93
CA THR A 227 -3.47 10.68 0.38
C THR A 227 -2.17 11.42 0.68
N PRO A 228 -1.80 12.46 -0.10
CA PRO A 228 -0.63 13.29 0.18
C PRO A 228 -0.67 13.94 1.58
N ARG A 229 -1.86 14.31 2.03
CA ARG A 229 -2.08 14.89 3.36
C ARG A 229 -1.72 13.91 4.46
N GLU A 230 -2.09 12.65 4.28
CA GLU A 230 -1.77 11.59 5.22
C GLU A 230 -0.27 11.36 5.32
N VAL A 231 0.42 11.28 4.17
CA VAL A 231 1.87 11.15 4.13
C VAL A 231 2.56 12.35 4.78
N ALA A 232 2.16 13.58 4.43
CA ALA A 232 2.73 14.79 5.03
C ALA A 232 2.56 14.83 6.55
N SER A 233 1.38 14.43 7.04
CA SER A 233 1.07 14.38 8.48
C SER A 233 1.95 13.36 9.21
N TYR A 234 2.12 12.17 8.63
CA TYR A 234 3.01 11.15 9.17
C TYR A 234 4.46 11.64 9.24
N LEU A 235 5.01 12.17 8.14
CA LEU A 235 6.40 12.64 8.11
C LEU A 235 6.69 13.66 9.21
N VAL A 236 5.80 14.64 9.37
CA VAL A 236 5.96 15.66 10.39
C VAL A 236 5.85 15.07 11.80
N HIS A 237 4.89 14.17 12.02
CA HIS A 237 4.68 13.52 13.31
C HIS A 237 5.92 12.70 13.71
N ALA A 238 6.39 11.83 12.84
CA ALA A 238 7.54 10.96 13.08
C ALA A 238 8.80 11.78 13.39
N LEU A 239 9.13 12.77 12.53
CA LEU A 239 10.33 13.59 12.70
C LEU A 239 10.30 14.47 13.96
N VAL A 240 9.13 14.93 14.40
CA VAL A 240 9.00 15.71 15.63
C VAL A 240 9.08 14.81 16.86
N THR A 241 8.51 13.61 16.81
CA THR A 241 8.54 12.65 17.91
C THR A 241 9.94 12.09 18.14
N ASP A 242 10.67 11.76 17.06
CA ASP A 242 12.04 11.25 17.15
C ASP A 242 13.01 12.29 17.73
N ARG A 243 12.89 13.55 17.30
CA ARG A 243 13.69 14.64 17.90
C ARG A 243 13.39 14.88 19.37
N ALA A 244 12.13 14.70 19.79
CA ALA A 244 11.79 14.80 21.21
C ALA A 244 12.47 13.70 22.04
N ARG A 245 12.64 12.51 21.48
CA ARG A 245 13.34 11.39 22.11
C ARG A 245 14.86 11.60 22.18
N GLU A 246 15.45 12.22 21.16
CA GLU A 246 16.91 12.54 21.13
C GLU A 246 17.28 13.62 22.15
N VAL A 247 16.41 14.61 22.38
CA VAL A 247 16.64 15.69 23.36
C VAL A 247 16.45 15.20 24.80
N SER A 248 15.76 14.09 25.00
CA SER A 248 15.48 13.51 26.33
C SER A 248 16.50 12.43 26.76
N ARG A 249 17.52 12.19 25.94
CA ARG A 249 18.65 11.30 26.23
C ARG A 249 19.92 12.12 26.41
#